data_93743bdcabafe9802a40fae8f275cf01
#
_entry.id   93743bdcabafe9802a40fae8f275cf01
#
_cell.length_a   1.000
_cell.length_b   1.000
_cell.length_c   1.000
_cell.angle_alpha   90.00
_cell.angle_beta   90.00
_cell.angle_gamma   90.00
#
_symmetry.space_group_name_H-M   'P 1'
#
loop_
_entity.id
_entity.type
_entity.pdbx_description
1 polymer ?
#
loop_
_entity_poly.entity_id
_entity_poly.type
_entity_poly.pdbx_seq_one_letter_code
_entity_poly.pdbx_strand_id
1 'polypeptide(L)'
;MKIFYSLIVVFALISNLAFAGVSKKEKKALIGLYNSTNGKHWVKKWDLKTPVAEWHGVKVVDDKVVEINLFRNNLMGSLPRDIANLENLTVLNLAFNAITGVLPRELSELKNLRVLKLEMNRIKGEIPEEIGNLISLEELSVFNNFLSGSIPNSIGNIKNLKILNLSSNHLKGTIPNSLGALTKLETLGLFENTLEGAIPGEMGNLRNLKELVLANNQFNGEIPMELGQLASLEIFQIQNNQFNSFKNLEMLETREFLVFDYDKNDRKIEFKDINLEKTRMADTKFEDIDK
;
A
#
# COMPACT_ATOMS: atom_id res chain seq x y z
N MET A 1 -61.31 55.04 -20.22
CA MET A 1 -60.14 54.86 -19.30
C MET A 1 -60.03 53.39 -18.97
N LYS A 2 -59.18 52.65 -19.74
CA LYS A 2 -59.00 51.21 -19.58
C LYS A 2 -57.76 50.97 -18.79
N ILE A 3 -57.87 50.36 -17.62
CA ILE A 3 -56.77 50.01 -16.76
C ILE A 3 -56.26 48.61 -17.21
N PHE A 4 -55.03 48.57 -17.73
CA PHE A 4 -54.32 47.32 -18.05
C PHE A 4 -53.68 46.77 -16.76
N TYR A 5 -54.15 45.62 -16.28
CA TYR A 5 -53.45 44.86 -15.27
C TYR A 5 -52.40 44.04 -15.96
N SER A 6 -51.15 44.38 -15.72
CA SER A 6 -49.98 43.63 -16.15
C SER A 6 -49.74 42.53 -15.12
N LEU A 7 -50.00 41.28 -15.50
CA LEU A 7 -49.77 40.10 -14.70
C LEU A 7 -48.27 39.74 -14.84
N ILE A 8 -47.46 40.11 -13.86
CA ILE A 8 -46.08 39.67 -13.79
C ILE A 8 -46.09 38.22 -13.25
N VAL A 9 -45.93 37.24 -14.15
CA VAL A 9 -45.66 35.85 -13.79
C VAL A 9 -44.20 35.74 -13.44
N VAL A 10 -43.88 35.77 -12.15
CA VAL A 10 -42.56 35.42 -11.66
C VAL A 10 -42.40 33.90 -11.79
N PHE A 11 -41.74 33.45 -12.84
CA PHE A 11 -41.23 32.08 -12.94
C PHE A 11 -40.08 31.95 -11.95
N ALA A 12 -40.37 31.49 -10.74
CA ALA A 12 -39.39 30.97 -9.84
C ALA A 12 -38.81 29.68 -10.47
N LEU A 13 -37.70 29.82 -11.18
CA LEU A 13 -36.82 28.72 -11.52
C LEU A 13 -36.28 28.15 -10.21
N ILE A 14 -37.04 27.27 -9.59
CA ILE A 14 -36.50 26.36 -8.59
C ILE A 14 -35.57 25.44 -9.39
N SER A 15 -34.31 25.83 -9.51
CA SER A 15 -33.26 24.91 -9.86
C SER A 15 -33.28 23.83 -8.78
N ASN A 16 -33.94 22.71 -9.09
CA ASN A 16 -33.71 21.47 -8.41
C ASN A 16 -32.21 21.19 -8.58
N LEU A 17 -31.39 21.70 -7.66
CA LEU A 17 -30.13 21.12 -7.34
C LEU A 17 -30.48 19.72 -6.80
N ALA A 18 -30.73 18.80 -7.73
CA ALA A 18 -30.65 17.39 -7.41
C ALA A 18 -29.22 17.22 -6.88
N PHE A 19 -29.06 17.15 -5.58
CA PHE A 19 -27.87 16.57 -4.99
C PHE A 19 -27.83 15.15 -5.53
N ALA A 20 -27.17 14.98 -6.66
CA ALA A 20 -26.89 13.69 -7.23
C ALA A 20 -25.85 13.08 -6.30
N GLY A 21 -26.31 12.42 -5.25
CA GLY A 21 -25.40 11.77 -4.30
C GLY A 21 -24.61 10.65 -4.99
N VAL A 22 -23.69 10.06 -4.28
CA VAL A 22 -22.87 8.94 -4.75
C VAL A 22 -23.70 7.93 -5.55
N SER A 23 -23.18 7.47 -6.68
CA SER A 23 -23.88 6.59 -7.62
C SER A 23 -24.39 5.31 -6.91
N LYS A 24 -25.52 4.77 -7.41
CA LYS A 24 -26.06 3.50 -6.87
C LYS A 24 -25.04 2.36 -6.95
N LYS A 25 -24.16 2.36 -7.97
CA LYS A 25 -23.10 1.38 -8.19
C LYS A 25 -22.07 1.46 -7.05
N GLU A 26 -21.58 2.66 -6.74
CA GLU A 26 -20.59 2.87 -5.66
C GLU A 26 -21.21 2.60 -4.28
N LYS A 27 -22.44 3.10 -4.03
CA LYS A 27 -23.14 2.80 -2.76
C LYS A 27 -23.32 1.29 -2.56
N LYS A 28 -23.64 0.53 -3.62
CA LYS A 28 -23.72 -0.93 -3.55
C LYS A 28 -22.38 -1.56 -3.21
N ALA A 29 -21.27 -1.07 -3.79
CA ALA A 29 -19.93 -1.56 -3.50
C ALA A 29 -19.55 -1.33 -2.02
N LEU A 30 -19.84 -0.15 -1.48
CA LEU A 30 -19.62 0.16 -0.06
C LEU A 30 -20.47 -0.73 0.86
N ILE A 31 -21.74 -0.95 0.54
CA ILE A 31 -22.61 -1.87 1.29
C ILE A 31 -22.07 -3.30 1.18
N GLY A 32 -21.54 -3.69 0.02
CA GLY A 32 -20.85 -4.96 -0.18
C GLY A 32 -19.66 -5.11 0.76
N LEU A 33 -18.80 -4.09 0.85
CA LEU A 33 -17.68 -4.04 1.78
C LEU A 33 -18.16 -4.15 3.24
N TYR A 34 -19.16 -3.36 3.63
CA TYR A 34 -19.74 -3.40 4.97
C TYR A 34 -20.24 -4.81 5.34
N ASN A 35 -20.98 -5.45 4.44
CA ASN A 35 -21.54 -6.77 4.70
C ASN A 35 -20.48 -7.88 4.72
N SER A 36 -19.55 -7.87 3.77
CA SER A 36 -18.51 -8.90 3.63
C SER A 36 -17.45 -8.84 4.72
N THR A 37 -17.31 -7.67 5.37
CA THR A 37 -16.37 -7.47 6.49
C THR A 37 -17.06 -7.31 7.83
N ASN A 38 -18.30 -7.83 7.97
CA ASN A 38 -19.04 -7.88 9.21
C ASN A 38 -19.31 -6.51 9.85
N GLY A 39 -19.78 -5.56 9.05
CA GLY A 39 -19.96 -4.15 9.40
C GLY A 39 -20.77 -3.89 10.69
N LYS A 40 -21.68 -4.82 11.05
CA LYS A 40 -22.45 -4.75 12.30
C LYS A 40 -21.56 -4.80 13.54
N HIS A 41 -20.31 -5.30 13.43
CA HIS A 41 -19.34 -5.44 14.51
C HIS A 41 -18.16 -4.48 14.40
N TRP A 42 -18.17 -3.55 13.41
CA TRP A 42 -17.17 -2.51 13.32
C TRP A 42 -17.18 -1.62 14.57
N VAL A 43 -16.06 -1.03 14.90
CA VAL A 43 -15.97 -0.04 15.99
C VAL A 43 -16.79 1.19 15.63
N LYS A 44 -16.53 1.77 14.46
CA LYS A 44 -17.29 2.89 13.89
C LYS A 44 -18.14 2.39 12.73
N LYS A 45 -19.41 2.12 13.02
CA LYS A 45 -20.37 1.54 12.08
C LYS A 45 -20.93 2.60 11.15
N TRP A 46 -21.29 2.19 9.93
CA TRP A 46 -22.08 3.04 9.04
C TRP A 46 -23.57 2.92 9.35
N ASP A 47 -24.26 4.04 9.41
CA ASP A 47 -25.72 4.05 9.29
C ASP A 47 -26.08 4.06 7.79
N LEU A 48 -26.49 2.91 7.28
CA LEU A 48 -26.77 2.73 5.86
C LEU A 48 -27.99 3.55 5.36
N LYS A 49 -28.72 4.20 6.28
CA LYS A 49 -29.86 5.09 5.95
C LYS A 49 -29.41 6.52 5.66
N THR A 50 -28.23 6.94 6.16
CA THR A 50 -27.70 8.28 5.93
C THR A 50 -27.00 8.38 4.57
N PRO A 51 -26.74 9.59 4.07
CA PRO A 51 -25.92 9.82 2.89
C PRO A 51 -24.51 9.22 3.04
N VAL A 52 -23.93 8.68 1.96
CA VAL A 52 -22.60 8.05 1.96
C VAL A 52 -21.50 9.01 2.46
N ALA A 53 -21.65 10.30 2.19
CA ALA A 53 -20.70 11.33 2.63
C ALA A 53 -20.60 11.48 4.16
N GLU A 54 -21.60 10.95 4.90
CA GLU A 54 -21.62 10.94 6.37
C GLU A 54 -21.03 9.64 6.95
N TRP A 55 -20.67 8.66 6.12
CA TRP A 55 -20.16 7.39 6.59
C TRP A 55 -18.73 7.54 7.05
N HIS A 56 -18.45 7.08 8.26
CA HIS A 56 -17.11 7.16 8.83
C HIS A 56 -16.04 6.61 7.88
N GLY A 57 -15.01 7.40 7.65
CA GLY A 57 -13.87 7.01 6.83
C GLY A 57 -14.14 7.01 5.32
N VAL A 58 -15.30 7.47 4.86
CA VAL A 58 -15.61 7.63 3.44
C VAL A 58 -15.50 9.11 3.07
N LYS A 59 -14.69 9.42 2.06
CA LYS A 59 -14.59 10.76 1.49
C LYS A 59 -15.24 10.78 0.12
N VAL A 60 -16.15 11.73 -0.07
CA VAL A 60 -16.86 11.96 -1.32
C VAL A 60 -16.45 13.32 -1.88
N VAL A 61 -16.12 13.36 -3.16
CA VAL A 61 -15.80 14.59 -3.91
C VAL A 61 -16.57 14.50 -5.24
N ASP A 62 -17.32 15.53 -5.59
CA ASP A 62 -18.12 15.60 -6.81
C ASP A 62 -18.97 14.33 -7.01
N ASP A 63 -19.68 13.94 -5.94
CA ASP A 63 -20.56 12.75 -5.88
C ASP A 63 -19.84 11.40 -6.14
N LYS A 64 -18.51 11.36 -6.03
CA LYS A 64 -17.67 10.16 -6.22
C LYS A 64 -16.95 9.79 -4.94
N VAL A 65 -16.86 8.51 -4.64
CA VAL A 65 -16.05 8.00 -3.54
C VAL A 65 -14.58 8.03 -3.94
N VAL A 66 -13.79 8.87 -3.26
CA VAL A 66 -12.36 9.05 -3.56
C VAL A 66 -11.43 8.47 -2.50
N GLU A 67 -11.93 8.26 -1.28
CA GLU A 67 -11.14 7.68 -0.19
C GLU A 67 -12.01 6.79 0.70
N ILE A 68 -11.44 5.68 1.13
CA ILE A 68 -11.94 4.83 2.20
C ILE A 68 -10.80 4.64 3.20
N ASN A 69 -11.02 5.13 4.44
CA ASN A 69 -10.09 4.95 5.54
C ASN A 69 -10.82 4.33 6.73
N LEU A 70 -10.65 3.02 6.89
CA LEU A 70 -11.23 2.22 7.96
C LEU A 70 -10.12 1.58 8.80
N PHE A 71 -9.04 2.35 9.02
CA PHE A 71 -7.93 1.95 9.88
C PHE A 71 -8.45 1.53 11.26
N ARG A 72 -8.00 0.37 11.76
CA ARG A 72 -8.29 -0.16 13.10
C ARG A 72 -9.78 -0.12 13.47
N ASN A 73 -10.63 -0.60 12.58
CA ASN A 73 -12.09 -0.51 12.72
C ASN A 73 -12.77 -1.88 12.93
N ASN A 74 -12.01 -2.93 13.28
CA ASN A 74 -12.51 -4.29 13.53
C ASN A 74 -13.23 -4.91 12.33
N LEU A 75 -12.75 -4.67 11.12
CA LEU A 75 -13.24 -5.35 9.91
C LEU A 75 -12.87 -6.84 9.97
N MET A 76 -13.86 -7.73 9.78
CA MET A 76 -13.67 -9.18 9.80
C MET A 76 -14.38 -9.81 8.61
N GLY A 77 -13.69 -10.68 7.87
CA GLY A 77 -14.22 -11.30 6.65
C GLY A 77 -13.32 -10.99 5.46
N SER A 78 -13.86 -10.89 4.24
CA SER A 78 -13.05 -10.76 3.02
C SER A 78 -13.42 -9.54 2.19
N LEU A 79 -12.47 -9.09 1.39
CA LEU A 79 -12.71 -8.01 0.42
C LEU A 79 -13.68 -8.49 -0.66
N PRO A 80 -14.74 -7.74 -0.96
CA PRO A 80 -15.68 -8.12 -2.02
C PRO A 80 -15.13 -7.75 -3.39
N ARG A 81 -15.46 -8.51 -4.43
CA ARG A 81 -15.10 -8.17 -5.81
C ARG A 81 -15.70 -6.84 -6.27
N ASP A 82 -16.89 -6.51 -5.76
CA ASP A 82 -17.59 -5.26 -6.08
C ASP A 82 -16.80 -3.99 -5.67
N ILE A 83 -15.66 -4.12 -4.94
CA ILE A 83 -14.75 -3.00 -4.63
C ILE A 83 -14.29 -2.31 -5.92
N ALA A 84 -14.13 -3.04 -7.03
CA ALA A 84 -13.79 -2.53 -8.35
C ALA A 84 -14.76 -1.46 -8.87
N ASN A 85 -15.98 -1.43 -8.35
CA ASN A 85 -16.99 -0.42 -8.73
C ASN A 85 -16.72 0.98 -8.18
N LEU A 86 -15.70 1.14 -7.32
CA LEU A 86 -15.26 2.44 -6.79
C LEU A 86 -14.20 3.05 -7.72
N GLU A 87 -14.54 3.26 -8.97
CA GLU A 87 -13.62 3.61 -10.06
C GLU A 87 -12.82 4.90 -9.82
N ASN A 88 -13.30 5.79 -8.95
CA ASN A 88 -12.65 7.05 -8.61
C ASN A 88 -11.83 6.97 -7.31
N LEU A 89 -11.73 5.79 -6.70
CA LEU A 89 -11.01 5.62 -5.45
C LEU A 89 -9.50 5.87 -5.65
N THR A 90 -8.96 6.75 -4.83
CA THR A 90 -7.53 7.11 -4.80
C THR A 90 -6.82 6.58 -3.57
N VAL A 91 -7.54 6.40 -2.46
CA VAL A 91 -7.00 5.89 -1.19
C VAL A 91 -7.90 4.79 -0.65
N LEU A 92 -7.31 3.63 -0.39
CA LEU A 92 -7.93 2.52 0.31
C LEU A 92 -7.04 2.13 1.49
N ASN A 93 -7.42 2.54 2.68
CA ASN A 93 -6.74 2.18 3.92
C ASN A 93 -7.65 1.30 4.78
N LEU A 94 -7.32 0.02 4.86
CA LEU A 94 -8.00 -0.98 5.69
C LEU A 94 -7.01 -1.64 6.67
N ALA A 95 -5.91 -0.97 6.98
CA ALA A 95 -4.86 -1.48 7.84
C ALA A 95 -5.35 -1.74 9.28
N PHE A 96 -4.65 -2.64 9.99
CA PHE A 96 -4.91 -2.99 11.40
C PHE A 96 -6.34 -3.50 11.64
N ASN A 97 -6.77 -4.45 10.83
CA ASN A 97 -8.06 -5.11 10.95
C ASN A 97 -7.90 -6.65 11.04
N ALA A 98 -8.97 -7.39 10.88
CA ALA A 98 -8.96 -8.84 10.86
C ALA A 98 -9.49 -9.40 9.53
N ILE A 99 -9.18 -8.72 8.42
CA ILE A 99 -9.60 -9.10 7.07
C ILE A 99 -8.90 -10.40 6.70
N THR A 100 -9.66 -11.36 6.18
CA THR A 100 -9.23 -12.70 5.75
C THR A 100 -9.45 -12.88 4.23
N GLY A 101 -9.26 -14.10 3.75
CA GLY A 101 -9.46 -14.42 2.33
C GLY A 101 -8.29 -14.02 1.47
N VAL A 102 -8.53 -13.84 0.17
CA VAL A 102 -7.50 -13.51 -0.82
C VAL A 102 -7.68 -12.08 -1.31
N LEU A 103 -6.63 -11.51 -1.89
CA LEU A 103 -6.73 -10.27 -2.65
C LEU A 103 -7.56 -10.54 -3.92
N PRO A 104 -8.73 -9.90 -4.08
CA PRO A 104 -9.51 -10.10 -5.30
C PRO A 104 -8.77 -9.46 -6.48
N ARG A 105 -8.65 -10.19 -7.60
CA ARG A 105 -8.01 -9.65 -8.82
C ARG A 105 -8.71 -8.40 -9.34
N GLU A 106 -10.00 -8.27 -9.08
CA GLU A 106 -10.83 -7.12 -9.45
C GLU A 106 -10.36 -5.82 -8.76
N LEU A 107 -9.59 -5.91 -7.66
CA LEU A 107 -8.95 -4.75 -7.02
C LEU A 107 -8.07 -3.98 -8.03
N SER A 108 -7.47 -4.67 -8.98
CA SER A 108 -6.62 -4.11 -10.04
C SER A 108 -7.37 -3.22 -11.05
N GLU A 109 -8.69 -3.20 -11.00
CA GLU A 109 -9.53 -2.33 -11.84
C GLU A 109 -9.58 -0.88 -11.30
N LEU A 110 -9.12 -0.65 -10.08
CA LEU A 110 -9.06 0.68 -9.45
C LEU A 110 -7.90 1.52 -10.02
N LYS A 111 -7.98 1.91 -11.28
CA LYS A 111 -6.89 2.58 -12.02
C LYS A 111 -6.44 3.91 -11.42
N ASN A 112 -7.30 4.57 -10.64
CA ASN A 112 -7.00 5.84 -9.97
C ASN A 112 -6.40 5.65 -8.57
N LEU A 113 -6.27 4.40 -8.09
CA LEU A 113 -5.78 4.11 -6.75
C LEU A 113 -4.30 4.51 -6.65
N ARG A 114 -3.99 5.35 -5.66
CA ARG A 114 -2.64 5.84 -5.36
C ARG A 114 -2.09 5.22 -4.08
N VAL A 115 -2.95 4.93 -3.12
CA VAL A 115 -2.57 4.36 -1.83
C VAL A 115 -3.41 3.13 -1.53
N LEU A 116 -2.74 1.99 -1.31
CA LEU A 116 -3.36 0.74 -0.88
C LEU A 116 -2.66 0.25 0.39
N LYS A 117 -3.37 0.36 1.53
CA LYS A 117 -2.91 -0.07 2.84
C LYS A 117 -3.77 -1.21 3.37
N LEU A 118 -3.17 -2.37 3.49
CA LEU A 118 -3.79 -3.60 3.97
C LEU A 118 -2.94 -4.28 5.06
N GLU A 119 -1.92 -3.59 5.57
CA GLU A 119 -1.02 -4.13 6.58
C GLU A 119 -1.75 -4.55 7.86
N MET A 120 -1.14 -5.47 8.62
CA MET A 120 -1.67 -5.96 9.90
C MET A 120 -3.10 -6.53 9.75
N ASN A 121 -3.27 -7.45 8.83
CA ASN A 121 -4.50 -8.20 8.57
C ASN A 121 -4.22 -9.73 8.56
N ARG A 122 -5.13 -10.51 8.02
CA ARG A 122 -5.04 -11.97 7.90
C ARG A 122 -5.28 -12.43 6.46
N ILE A 123 -4.89 -11.59 5.49
CA ILE A 123 -5.06 -11.86 4.05
C ILE A 123 -4.08 -12.96 3.65
N LYS A 124 -4.55 -13.93 2.87
CA LYS A 124 -3.79 -15.10 2.44
C LYS A 124 -3.83 -15.28 0.91
N GLY A 125 -3.13 -16.30 0.44
CA GLY A 125 -3.04 -16.61 -1.00
C GLY A 125 -2.00 -15.74 -1.68
N GLU A 126 -2.03 -15.70 -2.98
CA GLU A 126 -1.01 -15.02 -3.79
C GLU A 126 -1.37 -13.55 -4.04
N ILE A 127 -0.35 -12.75 -4.31
CA ILE A 127 -0.54 -11.41 -4.89
C ILE A 127 -0.88 -11.64 -6.38
N PRO A 128 -2.07 -11.22 -6.85
CA PRO A 128 -2.46 -11.49 -8.23
C PRO A 128 -1.58 -10.72 -9.23
N GLU A 129 -1.26 -11.36 -10.37
CA GLU A 129 -0.50 -10.72 -11.45
C GLU A 129 -1.16 -9.43 -11.95
N GLU A 130 -2.47 -9.34 -11.88
CA GLU A 130 -3.23 -8.15 -12.25
C GLU A 130 -2.89 -6.92 -11.40
N ILE A 131 -2.20 -7.07 -10.25
CA ILE A 131 -1.79 -5.94 -9.39
C ILE A 131 -1.00 -4.89 -10.17
N GLY A 132 -0.21 -5.32 -11.17
CA GLY A 132 0.55 -4.43 -12.06
C GLY A 132 -0.31 -3.48 -12.89
N ASN A 133 -1.63 -3.69 -12.92
CA ASN A 133 -2.57 -2.80 -13.59
C ASN A 133 -2.91 -1.53 -12.78
N LEU A 134 -2.50 -1.44 -11.53
CA LEU A 134 -2.67 -0.26 -10.67
C LEU A 134 -1.63 0.81 -11.03
N ILE A 135 -1.66 1.30 -12.24
CA ILE A 135 -0.61 2.18 -12.82
C ILE A 135 -0.44 3.51 -12.10
N SER A 136 -1.46 3.96 -11.36
CA SER A 136 -1.41 5.21 -10.57
C SER A 136 -0.87 5.00 -9.16
N LEU A 137 -0.61 3.73 -8.74
CA LEU A 137 -0.27 3.41 -7.37
C LEU A 137 1.09 4.00 -6.98
N GLU A 138 1.14 4.66 -5.84
CA GLU A 138 2.33 5.25 -5.24
C GLU A 138 2.76 4.50 -3.97
N GLU A 139 1.81 3.92 -3.26
CA GLU A 139 2.07 3.15 -2.04
C GLU A 139 1.29 1.84 -2.05
N LEU A 140 2.01 0.73 -1.89
CA LEU A 140 1.47 -0.61 -1.66
C LEU A 140 2.05 -1.17 -0.37
N SER A 141 1.22 -1.30 0.67
CA SER A 141 1.60 -1.96 1.91
C SER A 141 0.66 -3.12 2.21
N VAL A 142 1.23 -4.32 2.27
CA VAL A 142 0.56 -5.57 2.70
C VAL A 142 1.36 -6.23 3.83
N PHE A 143 2.18 -5.44 4.53
CA PHE A 143 3.00 -5.88 5.66
C PHE A 143 2.19 -6.66 6.69
N ASN A 144 2.79 -7.70 7.25
CA ASN A 144 2.21 -8.54 8.28
C ASN A 144 0.82 -9.08 7.90
N ASN A 145 0.84 -10.02 6.96
CA ASN A 145 -0.29 -10.79 6.49
C ASN A 145 0.15 -12.27 6.30
N PHE A 146 -0.65 -13.08 5.64
CA PHE A 146 -0.35 -14.49 5.33
C PHE A 146 -0.25 -14.72 3.81
N LEU A 147 0.20 -13.70 3.06
CA LEU A 147 0.39 -13.81 1.61
C LEU A 147 1.50 -14.81 1.29
N SER A 148 1.31 -15.56 0.24
CA SER A 148 2.22 -16.63 -0.22
C SER A 148 2.44 -16.56 -1.73
N GLY A 149 3.17 -17.53 -2.30
CA GLY A 149 3.52 -17.49 -3.71
C GLY A 149 4.68 -16.51 -3.99
N SER A 150 4.88 -16.16 -5.24
CA SER A 150 5.97 -15.29 -5.68
C SER A 150 5.54 -13.82 -5.74
N ILE A 151 6.53 -12.93 -5.73
CA ILE A 151 6.32 -11.51 -6.08
C ILE A 151 6.02 -11.45 -7.58
N PRO A 152 4.86 -10.93 -8.02
CA PRO A 152 4.50 -10.87 -9.42
C PRO A 152 5.45 -9.99 -10.25
N ASN A 153 5.85 -10.45 -11.43
CA ASN A 153 6.65 -9.62 -12.35
C ASN A 153 5.95 -8.33 -12.74
N SER A 154 4.64 -8.35 -12.80
CA SER A 154 3.81 -7.20 -13.17
C SER A 154 3.94 -6.00 -12.22
N ILE A 155 4.39 -6.19 -10.97
CA ILE A 155 4.64 -5.06 -10.04
C ILE A 155 5.58 -4.04 -10.69
N GLY A 156 6.57 -4.48 -11.48
CA GLY A 156 7.47 -3.62 -12.25
C GLY A 156 6.77 -2.68 -13.25
N ASN A 157 5.48 -2.86 -13.52
CA ASN A 157 4.69 -1.97 -14.39
C ASN A 157 4.17 -0.73 -13.65
N ILE A 158 4.18 -0.73 -12.32
CA ILE A 158 3.62 0.34 -11.47
C ILE A 158 4.67 1.48 -11.34
N LYS A 159 4.92 2.20 -12.43
CA LYS A 159 6.03 3.18 -12.53
C LYS A 159 5.96 4.36 -11.55
N ASN A 160 4.83 4.55 -10.88
CA ASN A 160 4.65 5.61 -9.90
C ASN A 160 4.91 5.15 -8.46
N LEU A 161 5.21 3.85 -8.26
CA LEU A 161 5.38 3.27 -6.93
C LEU A 161 6.60 3.88 -6.23
N LYS A 162 6.36 4.37 -5.02
CA LYS A 162 7.35 4.96 -4.10
C LYS A 162 7.59 4.05 -2.90
N ILE A 163 6.55 3.39 -2.42
CA ILE A 163 6.61 2.51 -1.26
C ILE A 163 6.05 1.15 -1.65
N LEU A 164 6.87 0.12 -1.52
CA LEU A 164 6.48 -1.28 -1.64
C LEU A 164 6.88 -2.00 -0.35
N ASN A 165 5.88 -2.33 0.48
CA ASN A 165 6.11 -3.08 1.70
C ASN A 165 5.37 -4.41 1.69
N LEU A 166 6.11 -5.49 1.48
CA LEU A 166 5.66 -6.89 1.47
C LEU A 166 6.18 -7.68 2.68
N SER A 167 6.80 -7.01 3.65
CA SER A 167 7.46 -7.63 4.80
C SER A 167 6.49 -8.47 5.65
N SER A 168 7.04 -9.44 6.40
CA SER A 168 6.31 -10.32 7.33
C SER A 168 5.11 -11.00 6.66
N ASN A 169 5.42 -11.83 5.64
CA ASN A 169 4.49 -12.66 4.90
C ASN A 169 5.11 -14.06 4.67
N HIS A 170 4.54 -14.88 3.81
CA HIS A 170 5.04 -16.20 3.43
C HIS A 170 5.41 -16.24 1.93
N LEU A 171 5.92 -15.13 1.41
CA LEU A 171 6.33 -15.04 0.00
C LEU A 171 7.58 -15.88 -0.23
N LYS A 172 7.67 -16.48 -1.43
CA LYS A 172 8.77 -17.37 -1.84
C LYS A 172 9.25 -17.05 -3.25
N GLY A 173 10.32 -17.74 -3.68
CA GLY A 173 10.95 -17.49 -4.98
C GLY A 173 11.83 -16.25 -4.94
N THR A 174 12.10 -15.66 -6.08
CA THR A 174 13.13 -14.63 -6.25
C THR A 174 12.54 -13.21 -6.29
N ILE A 175 13.40 -12.22 -6.08
CA ILE A 175 13.08 -10.83 -6.43
C ILE A 175 13.01 -10.73 -7.95
N PRO A 176 11.88 -10.30 -8.53
CA PRO A 176 11.79 -10.13 -9.98
C PRO A 176 12.70 -9.01 -10.49
N ASN A 177 13.43 -9.24 -11.60
CA ASN A 177 14.26 -8.21 -12.25
C ASN A 177 13.45 -6.96 -12.61
N SER A 178 12.15 -7.15 -12.89
CA SER A 178 11.23 -6.06 -13.22
C SER A 178 11.12 -4.98 -12.12
N LEU A 179 11.43 -5.31 -10.85
CA LEU A 179 11.44 -4.32 -9.77
C LEU A 179 12.46 -3.20 -10.04
N GLY A 180 13.58 -3.50 -10.72
CA GLY A 180 14.57 -2.48 -11.13
C GLY A 180 14.01 -1.40 -12.08
N ALA A 181 12.81 -1.59 -12.62
CA ALA A 181 12.13 -0.60 -13.45
C ALA A 181 11.32 0.45 -12.64
N LEU A 182 11.26 0.32 -11.32
CA LEU A 182 10.51 1.21 -10.40
C LEU A 182 11.39 2.39 -9.95
N THR A 183 11.85 3.20 -10.88
CA THR A 183 12.86 4.25 -10.62
C THR A 183 12.41 5.34 -9.63
N LYS A 184 11.13 5.40 -9.26
CA LYS A 184 10.60 6.30 -8.21
C LYS A 184 10.55 5.65 -6.84
N LEU A 185 10.93 4.37 -6.73
CA LEU A 185 10.84 3.64 -5.46
C LEU A 185 11.80 4.24 -4.44
N GLU A 186 11.27 4.56 -3.27
CA GLU A 186 11.99 5.12 -2.12
C GLU A 186 12.16 4.08 -1.01
N THR A 187 11.20 3.15 -0.89
CA THR A 187 11.17 2.15 0.15
C THR A 187 10.82 0.79 -0.41
N LEU A 188 11.67 -0.21 -0.16
CA LEU A 188 11.42 -1.62 -0.45
C LEU A 188 11.59 -2.47 0.80
N GLY A 189 10.48 -2.99 1.32
CA GLY A 189 10.44 -3.91 2.46
C GLY A 189 10.06 -5.32 2.01
N LEU A 190 10.98 -6.26 2.21
CA LEU A 190 10.81 -7.69 1.99
C LEU A 190 11.19 -8.50 3.24
N PHE A 191 11.40 -7.84 4.38
CA PHE A 191 11.77 -8.46 5.65
C PHE A 191 10.86 -9.64 6.01
N GLU A 192 11.45 -10.69 6.61
CA GLU A 192 10.71 -11.81 7.18
C GLU A 192 9.74 -12.46 6.17
N ASN A 193 10.34 -13.15 5.18
CA ASN A 193 9.67 -13.96 4.17
C ASN A 193 10.48 -15.24 3.92
N THR A 194 10.16 -16.00 2.90
CA THR A 194 10.94 -17.17 2.45
C THR A 194 11.49 -16.96 1.04
N LEU A 195 11.83 -15.70 0.72
CA LEU A 195 12.40 -15.34 -0.57
C LEU A 195 13.83 -15.88 -0.69
N GLU A 196 14.20 -16.32 -1.88
CA GLU A 196 15.48 -17.00 -2.17
C GLU A 196 16.16 -16.45 -3.42
N GLY A 197 17.30 -17.02 -3.78
CA GLY A 197 18.06 -16.62 -4.96
C GLY A 197 18.88 -15.36 -4.75
N ALA A 198 19.50 -14.86 -5.82
CA ALA A 198 20.34 -13.68 -5.77
C ALA A 198 19.53 -12.39 -5.82
N ILE A 199 20.06 -11.32 -5.27
CA ILE A 199 19.55 -9.96 -5.50
C ILE A 199 19.84 -9.59 -6.96
N PRO A 200 18.83 -9.19 -7.75
CA PRO A 200 19.06 -8.79 -9.13
C PRO A 200 19.93 -7.53 -9.26
N GLY A 201 20.85 -7.50 -10.21
CA GLY A 201 21.68 -6.33 -10.49
C GLY A 201 20.85 -5.10 -10.91
N GLU A 202 19.68 -5.34 -11.54
CA GLU A 202 18.72 -4.30 -11.93
C GLU A 202 18.24 -3.44 -10.76
N MET A 203 18.35 -3.95 -9.51
CA MET A 203 18.05 -3.17 -8.31
C MET A 203 18.94 -1.91 -8.19
N GLY A 204 20.14 -1.91 -8.77
CA GLY A 204 21.02 -0.74 -8.84
C GLY A 204 20.41 0.46 -9.61
N ASN A 205 19.36 0.24 -10.41
CA ASN A 205 18.65 1.31 -11.12
C ASN A 205 17.75 2.16 -10.20
N LEU A 206 17.49 1.71 -8.98
CA LEU A 206 16.57 2.34 -8.03
C LEU A 206 17.25 3.51 -7.29
N ARG A 207 17.74 4.49 -8.01
CA ARG A 207 18.58 5.58 -7.47
C ARG A 207 17.91 6.44 -6.40
N ASN A 208 16.58 6.42 -6.31
CA ASN A 208 15.81 7.12 -5.29
C ASN A 208 15.54 6.26 -4.05
N LEU A 209 16.01 5.00 -4.04
CA LEU A 209 15.78 4.08 -2.94
C LEU A 209 16.54 4.54 -1.69
N LYS A 210 15.80 4.78 -0.62
CA LYS A 210 16.30 5.19 0.70
C LYS A 210 16.35 4.03 1.68
N GLU A 211 15.38 3.12 1.54
CA GLU A 211 15.23 1.99 2.45
C GLU A 211 15.17 0.68 1.66
N LEU A 212 16.10 -0.21 1.91
CA LEU A 212 16.16 -1.57 1.37
C LEU A 212 16.27 -2.56 2.52
N VAL A 213 15.16 -3.26 2.82
CA VAL A 213 15.09 -4.20 3.93
C VAL A 213 14.78 -5.60 3.39
N LEU A 214 15.82 -6.45 3.36
CA LEU A 214 15.79 -7.82 2.84
C LEU A 214 16.05 -8.86 3.94
N ALA A 215 16.26 -8.43 5.17
CA ALA A 215 16.64 -9.28 6.27
C ALA A 215 15.62 -10.40 6.55
N ASN A 216 16.07 -11.50 7.19
CA ASN A 216 15.24 -12.65 7.53
C ASN A 216 14.57 -13.30 6.31
N ASN A 217 15.40 -13.75 5.34
CA ASN A 217 14.98 -14.47 4.14
C ASN A 217 15.97 -15.62 3.84
N GLN A 218 15.93 -16.16 2.64
CA GLN A 218 16.83 -17.20 2.15
C GLN A 218 17.65 -16.74 0.94
N PHE A 219 17.84 -15.41 0.79
CA PHE A 219 18.65 -14.87 -0.30
C PHE A 219 20.07 -15.45 -0.26
N ASN A 220 20.63 -15.73 -1.43
CA ASN A 220 21.93 -16.34 -1.59
C ASN A 220 22.74 -15.69 -2.73
N GLY A 221 23.88 -16.28 -3.07
CA GLY A 221 24.76 -15.71 -4.07
C GLY A 221 25.58 -14.53 -3.53
N GLU A 222 26.13 -13.74 -4.44
CA GLU A 222 26.91 -12.55 -4.12
C GLU A 222 26.01 -11.32 -4.08
N ILE A 223 26.38 -10.35 -3.28
CA ILE A 223 25.76 -9.02 -3.31
C ILE A 223 26.17 -8.36 -4.64
N PRO A 224 25.20 -7.92 -5.48
CA PRO A 224 25.53 -7.33 -6.78
C PRO A 224 26.23 -5.99 -6.59
N MET A 225 27.30 -5.77 -7.36
CA MET A 225 28.08 -4.53 -7.33
C MET A 225 27.23 -3.30 -7.74
N GLU A 226 26.18 -3.51 -8.50
CA GLU A 226 25.24 -2.48 -8.96
C GLU A 226 24.53 -1.78 -7.81
N LEU A 227 24.41 -2.42 -6.62
CA LEU A 227 23.87 -1.76 -5.43
C LEU A 227 24.72 -0.54 -5.01
N GLY A 228 25.98 -0.49 -5.42
CA GLY A 228 26.83 0.70 -5.29
C GLY A 228 26.26 1.95 -5.95
N GLN A 229 25.29 1.83 -6.88
CA GLN A 229 24.63 2.95 -7.58
C GLN A 229 23.48 3.56 -6.79
N LEU A 230 23.04 2.94 -5.68
CA LEU A 230 21.92 3.41 -4.84
C LEU A 230 22.34 4.62 -4.01
N ALA A 231 22.49 5.78 -4.65
CA ALA A 231 23.07 6.97 -4.06
C ALA A 231 22.27 7.54 -2.86
N SER A 232 20.98 7.28 -2.79
CA SER A 232 20.08 7.79 -1.75
C SER A 232 19.85 6.81 -0.59
N LEU A 233 20.54 5.64 -0.59
CA LEU A 233 20.28 4.59 0.38
C LEU A 233 20.75 5.00 1.78
N GLU A 234 19.79 5.03 2.71
CA GLU A 234 19.97 5.41 4.12
C GLU A 234 19.82 4.21 5.07
N ILE A 235 18.94 3.26 4.70
CA ILE A 235 18.67 2.06 5.48
C ILE A 235 18.91 0.85 4.59
N PHE A 236 19.86 0.00 5.01
CA PHE A 236 20.17 -1.23 4.32
C PHE A 236 20.29 -2.39 5.31
N GLN A 237 19.36 -3.33 5.26
CA GLN A 237 19.31 -4.49 6.15
C GLN A 237 19.21 -5.77 5.34
N ILE A 238 20.23 -6.63 5.44
CA ILE A 238 20.33 -7.91 4.71
C ILE A 238 20.72 -9.08 5.61
N GLN A 239 20.78 -8.87 6.92
CA GLN A 239 21.15 -9.91 7.89
C GLN A 239 20.17 -11.09 7.86
N ASN A 240 20.61 -12.23 8.41
CA ASN A 240 19.86 -13.49 8.45
C ASN A 240 19.41 -13.95 7.06
N ASN A 241 20.39 -14.08 6.16
CA ASN A 241 20.27 -14.63 4.81
C ASN A 241 21.38 -15.65 4.55
N GLN A 242 21.48 -16.16 3.31
CA GLN A 242 22.45 -17.18 2.92
C GLN A 242 23.47 -16.65 1.90
N PHE A 243 23.83 -15.36 1.98
CA PHE A 243 24.79 -14.76 1.04
C PHE A 243 26.17 -15.42 1.15
N ASN A 244 26.80 -15.70 0.00
CA ASN A 244 28.08 -16.35 -0.09
C ASN A 244 29.27 -15.39 0.16
N SER A 245 29.06 -14.09 -0.09
CA SER A 245 30.11 -13.08 -0.01
C SER A 245 29.53 -11.69 0.23
N PHE A 246 30.17 -10.94 1.10
CA PHE A 246 29.89 -9.54 1.39
C PHE A 246 30.93 -8.59 0.80
N LYS A 247 31.87 -9.11 -0.03
CA LYS A 247 33.00 -8.33 -0.58
C LYS A 247 32.53 -7.04 -1.28
N ASN A 248 31.44 -7.10 -2.02
CA ASN A 248 30.92 -5.95 -2.76
C ASN A 248 30.27 -4.90 -1.86
N LEU A 249 30.08 -5.17 -0.56
CA LEU A 249 29.63 -4.16 0.42
C LEU A 249 30.71 -3.17 0.79
N GLU A 250 32.00 -3.49 0.59
CA GLU A 250 33.12 -2.57 0.87
C GLU A 250 32.91 -1.21 0.17
N MET A 251 32.28 -1.20 -0.99
CA MET A 251 31.95 0.03 -1.74
C MET A 251 30.90 0.90 -1.03
N LEU A 252 30.09 0.30 -0.16
CA LEU A 252 29.06 0.98 0.61
C LEU A 252 29.54 1.39 1.99
N GLU A 253 30.58 0.76 2.53
CA GLU A 253 31.13 1.01 3.89
C GLU A 253 31.62 2.46 4.09
N THR A 254 31.91 3.19 3.01
CA THR A 254 32.33 4.60 3.06
C THR A 254 31.17 5.58 3.19
N ARG A 255 29.94 5.10 3.16
CA ARG A 255 28.72 5.92 3.23
C ARG A 255 28.23 6.03 4.66
N GLU A 256 27.58 7.15 4.97
CA GLU A 256 26.87 7.33 6.23
C GLU A 256 25.46 6.73 6.09
N PHE A 257 25.27 5.55 6.66
CA PHE A 257 23.95 4.93 6.78
C PHE A 257 23.30 5.30 8.12
N LEU A 258 21.97 5.44 8.12
CA LEU A 258 21.19 5.47 9.37
C LEU A 258 21.14 4.07 9.99
N VAL A 259 20.97 3.04 9.14
CA VAL A 259 21.03 1.63 9.53
C VAL A 259 21.74 0.84 8.43
N PHE A 260 22.81 0.13 8.81
CA PHE A 260 23.49 -0.81 7.94
C PHE A 260 23.75 -2.10 8.71
N ASP A 261 22.98 -3.15 8.37
CA ASP A 261 23.00 -4.42 9.09
C ASP A 261 23.13 -5.61 8.14
N TYR A 262 24.16 -6.44 8.37
CA TYR A 262 24.46 -7.65 7.62
C TYR A 262 25.22 -8.67 8.47
N ASP A 263 25.22 -9.95 8.07
CA ASP A 263 25.87 -11.05 8.77
C ASP A 263 27.41 -10.97 8.58
N LYS A 264 28.08 -10.15 9.35
CA LYS A 264 29.55 -10.13 9.39
C LYS A 264 30.00 -10.93 10.59
N ASN A 265 30.64 -12.06 10.37
CA ASN A 265 31.33 -12.78 11.42
C ASN A 265 32.40 -11.84 12.04
N ASP A 266 32.23 -11.52 13.33
CA ASP A 266 33.22 -10.89 14.22
C ASP A 266 33.44 -9.36 14.21
N ARG A 267 32.61 -8.53 13.60
CA ARG A 267 32.64 -7.10 13.91
C ARG A 267 31.26 -6.58 14.31
N LYS A 268 31.12 -6.32 15.63
CA LYS A 268 30.04 -5.45 16.10
C LYS A 268 30.23 -4.07 15.48
N ILE A 269 29.36 -3.67 14.57
CA ILE A 269 29.27 -2.27 14.16
C ILE A 269 28.64 -1.55 15.35
N GLU A 270 29.36 -0.64 15.98
CA GLU A 270 28.80 0.26 16.98
C GLU A 270 27.82 1.18 16.26
N PHE A 271 26.55 0.97 16.51
CA PHE A 271 25.51 1.86 16.06
C PHE A 271 25.67 3.20 16.81
N LYS A 272 25.91 4.29 16.11
CA LYS A 272 25.65 5.63 16.64
C LYS A 272 24.15 5.69 16.94
N ASP A 273 23.78 6.22 18.10
CA ASP A 273 22.42 6.28 18.64
C ASP A 273 21.36 6.45 17.54
N ILE A 274 20.74 5.34 17.19
CA ILE A 274 19.69 5.32 16.18
C ILE A 274 18.42 5.81 16.86
N ASN A 275 17.99 6.98 16.46
CA ASN A 275 16.67 7.45 16.84
C ASN A 275 15.62 6.61 16.09
N LEU A 276 15.16 5.53 16.73
CA LEU A 276 14.16 4.59 16.21
C LEU A 276 12.85 5.27 15.75
N GLU A 277 12.60 6.50 16.17
CA GLU A 277 11.44 7.28 15.72
C GLU A 277 11.47 7.68 14.21
N LYS A 278 12.57 7.42 13.50
CA LYS A 278 12.72 7.79 12.07
C LYS A 278 12.63 6.62 11.09
N THR A 279 12.59 5.37 11.54
CA THR A 279 12.54 4.22 10.64
C THR A 279 11.09 3.89 10.26
N ARG A 280 10.65 4.33 9.09
CA ARG A 280 9.26 4.18 8.61
C ARG A 280 8.77 2.73 8.48
N MET A 281 9.66 1.74 8.41
CA MET A 281 9.28 0.33 8.30
C MET A 281 9.14 -0.38 9.64
N ALA A 282 9.82 0.11 10.70
CA ALA A 282 9.63 -0.36 12.06
C ALA A 282 8.56 0.44 12.81
N ASP A 283 8.29 1.67 12.36
CA ASP A 283 7.32 2.58 12.96
C ASP A 283 6.09 2.71 12.04
N THR A 284 5.12 1.85 12.22
CA THR A 284 3.75 2.32 12.09
C THR A 284 3.54 3.30 13.24
N LYS A 285 3.77 4.60 13.00
CA LYS A 285 3.37 5.61 13.96
C LYS A 285 1.90 5.41 14.28
N PHE A 286 1.63 4.91 15.47
CA PHE A 286 0.33 5.02 16.08
C PHE A 286 0.11 6.52 16.29
N GLU A 287 -0.54 7.18 15.33
CA GLU A 287 -1.13 8.46 15.64
C GLU A 287 -2.21 8.16 16.69
N ASP A 288 -1.91 8.51 17.93
CA ASP A 288 -2.88 8.52 18.99
C ASP A 288 -4.02 9.45 18.58
N ILE A 289 -5.06 8.84 18.01
CA ILE A 289 -6.33 9.51 17.75
C ILE A 289 -7.22 9.33 18.99
N ASP A 290 -6.65 9.67 20.15
CA ASP A 290 -7.38 9.86 21.38
C ASP A 290 -7.17 11.31 21.85
N LYS A 291 -7.88 12.23 21.17
CA LYS A 291 -8.29 13.53 21.72
C LYS A 291 -9.59 13.98 21.06
#